data_822ddfb71e544d9a234f15fd523d904b
#
_entry.id   822ddfb71e544d9a234f15fd523d904b
#
_cell.length_a   1.000
_cell.length_b   1.000
_cell.length_c   1.000
_cell.angle_alpha   90.00
_cell.angle_beta   90.00
_cell.angle_gamma   90.00
#
_symmetry.space_group_name_H-M   'P 1'
#
loop_
_entity.id
_entity.type
_entity.pdbx_description
1 polymer ?
#
loop_
_entity_poly.entity_id
_entity_poly.type
_entity_poly.pdbx_seq_one_letter_code
_entity_poly.pdbx_strand_id
1 'polypeptide(L)'
;MKLPFNWKFPYASRRMPVLAKNVVATSQPLAAQAGLQMLQKGGNAVDAALATAIALTIVEPTSNGLGSDAFALIWDGKELVGLNASGRSPAAWTH
;
A
#
# COMPACT_ATOMS: atom_id res chain seq x y z
N MET A 1 15.24 12.27 19.68
CA MET A 1 14.36 11.10 19.88
C MET A 1 15.12 9.84 19.53
N LYS A 2 15.14 8.89 20.44
CA LYS A 2 15.79 7.60 20.19
C LYS A 2 14.80 6.69 19.45
N LEU A 3 15.12 6.33 18.21
CA LEU A 3 14.26 5.47 17.40
C LEU A 3 14.43 3.99 17.83
N PRO A 4 13.34 3.22 17.91
CA PRO A 4 13.38 1.83 18.38
C PRO A 4 13.82 0.86 17.28
N PHE A 5 14.83 1.23 16.48
CA PHE A 5 15.31 0.39 15.41
C PHE A 5 16.55 -0.41 15.82
N ASN A 6 16.54 -1.69 15.48
CA ASN A 6 17.71 -2.53 15.59
C ASN A 6 18.35 -2.65 14.20
N TRP A 7 19.55 -2.12 14.06
CA TRP A 7 20.29 -2.13 12.79
C TRP A 7 20.96 -3.46 12.48
N LYS A 8 20.94 -4.39 13.44
CA LYS A 8 21.50 -5.72 13.28
C LYS A 8 20.43 -6.69 12.80
N PHE A 9 20.22 -6.75 11.50
CA PHE A 9 19.25 -7.65 10.90
C PHE A 9 19.81 -9.06 10.78
N PRO A 10 19.04 -10.11 11.13
CA PRO A 10 19.49 -11.50 10.99
C PRO A 10 19.47 -12.01 9.55
N TYR A 11 18.97 -11.22 8.61
CA TYR A 11 18.84 -11.59 7.20
C TYR A 11 20.00 -11.08 6.37
N ALA A 12 20.32 -11.82 5.30
CA ALA A 12 21.40 -11.45 4.38
C ALA A 12 21.16 -10.12 3.65
N SER A 13 19.91 -9.81 3.30
CA SER A 13 19.57 -8.54 2.68
C SER A 13 19.39 -7.46 3.76
N ARG A 14 20.17 -6.39 3.64
CA ARG A 14 20.11 -5.26 4.56
C ARG A 14 19.68 -4.03 3.77
N ARG A 15 18.46 -3.62 3.95
CA ARG A 15 17.95 -2.39 3.36
C ARG A 15 17.93 -1.31 4.43
N MET A 16 18.42 -0.13 4.09
CA MET A 16 18.34 1.02 4.97
C MET A 16 16.88 1.47 5.10
N PRO A 17 16.39 1.72 6.32
CA PRO A 17 15.10 2.37 6.50
C PRO A 17 15.10 3.75 5.84
N VAL A 18 13.98 4.11 5.24
CA VAL A 18 13.75 5.43 4.68
C VAL A 18 12.85 6.21 5.62
N LEU A 19 13.31 7.38 6.05
CA LEU A 19 12.57 8.27 6.94
C LEU A 19 12.26 9.57 6.19
N ALA A 20 11.00 9.92 6.12
CA ALA A 20 10.55 11.12 5.41
C ALA A 20 9.23 11.60 5.99
N LYS A 21 8.82 12.83 5.63
CA LYS A 21 7.53 13.37 6.03
C LYS A 21 6.37 12.64 5.37
N ASN A 22 6.57 12.23 4.11
CA ASN A 22 5.58 11.47 3.35
C ASN A 22 6.27 10.25 2.76
N VAL A 23 5.65 9.09 2.89
CA VAL A 23 6.24 7.83 2.48
C VAL A 23 5.20 6.99 1.74
N VAL A 24 5.63 6.32 0.70
CA VAL A 24 4.89 5.24 0.05
C VAL A 24 5.70 3.96 0.17
N ALA A 25 5.09 2.91 0.69
CA ALA A 25 5.72 1.60 0.83
C ALA A 25 4.84 0.54 0.17
N THR A 26 5.43 -0.23 -0.71
CA THR A 26 4.75 -1.32 -1.43
C THR A 26 5.79 -2.34 -1.92
N SER A 27 5.33 -3.47 -2.41
CA SER A 27 6.18 -4.58 -2.84
C SER A 27 6.90 -4.34 -4.18
N GLN A 28 6.42 -3.38 -5.01
CA GLN A 28 6.93 -3.19 -6.37
C GLN A 28 7.34 -1.74 -6.60
N PRO A 29 8.61 -1.46 -7.01
CA PRO A 29 9.13 -0.10 -7.11
C PRO A 29 8.37 0.84 -8.05
N LEU A 30 7.88 0.35 -9.18
CA LEU A 30 7.10 1.17 -10.11
C LEU A 30 5.77 1.62 -9.52
N ALA A 31 5.14 0.75 -8.72
CA ALA A 31 3.94 1.10 -7.98
C ALA A 31 4.24 2.15 -6.90
N ALA A 32 5.37 2.03 -6.21
CA ALA A 32 5.81 3.04 -5.25
C ALA A 32 6.01 4.40 -5.92
N GLN A 33 6.60 4.43 -7.11
CA GLN A 33 6.77 5.67 -7.89
C GLN A 33 5.43 6.30 -8.28
N ALA A 34 4.44 5.49 -8.65
CA ALA A 34 3.10 6.00 -8.98
C ALA A 34 2.46 6.70 -7.77
N GLY A 35 2.56 6.11 -6.59
CA GLY A 35 2.08 6.73 -5.35
C GLY A 35 2.84 8.00 -4.99
N LEU A 36 4.15 7.96 -5.07
CA LEU A 36 5.00 9.12 -4.79
C LEU A 36 4.69 10.28 -5.75
N GLN A 37 4.41 9.99 -7.00
CA GLN A 37 4.05 11.00 -8.00
C GLN A 37 2.75 11.72 -7.61
N MET A 38 1.78 11.01 -7.03
CA MET A 38 0.55 11.64 -6.54
C MET A 38 0.83 12.59 -5.38
N LEU A 39 1.71 12.21 -4.44
CA LEU A 39 2.13 13.09 -3.35
C LEU A 39 2.85 14.34 -3.89
N GLN A 40 3.71 14.19 -4.87
CA GLN A 40 4.43 15.29 -5.50
C GLN A 40 3.52 16.26 -6.24
N LYS A 41 2.39 15.78 -6.76
CA LYS A 41 1.36 16.61 -7.40
C LYS A 41 0.40 17.29 -6.41
N GLY A 42 0.61 17.11 -5.13
CA GLY A 42 -0.22 17.69 -4.08
C GLY A 42 -1.38 16.81 -3.62
N GLY A 43 -1.40 15.54 -4.01
CA GLY A 43 -2.37 14.56 -3.55
C GLY A 43 -2.16 14.18 -2.09
N ASN A 44 -3.18 13.60 -1.47
CA ASN A 44 -3.12 13.10 -0.11
C ASN A 44 -2.69 11.63 -0.06
N ALA A 45 -2.65 11.06 1.14
CA ALA A 45 -2.24 9.67 1.36
C ALA A 45 -3.18 8.67 0.65
N VAL A 46 -4.48 8.97 0.57
CA VAL A 46 -5.46 8.12 -0.12
C VAL A 46 -5.21 8.14 -1.62
N ASP A 47 -4.95 9.31 -2.21
CA ASP A 47 -4.58 9.43 -3.62
C ASP A 47 -3.35 8.59 -3.94
N ALA A 48 -2.34 8.66 -3.08
CA ALA A 48 -1.10 7.90 -3.24
C ALA A 48 -1.34 6.39 -3.11
N ALA A 49 -2.11 5.97 -2.12
CA ALA A 49 -2.43 4.56 -1.90
C ALA A 49 -3.22 3.97 -3.08
N LEU A 50 -4.21 4.72 -3.59
CA LEU A 50 -4.98 4.28 -4.75
C LEU A 50 -4.14 4.18 -6.01
N ALA A 51 -3.30 5.18 -6.29
CA ALA A 51 -2.40 5.13 -7.44
C ALA A 51 -1.47 3.93 -7.37
N THR A 52 -0.92 3.66 -6.19
CA THR A 52 -0.06 2.51 -5.94
C THR A 52 -0.81 1.19 -6.17
N ALA A 53 -2.01 1.05 -5.61
CA ALA A 53 -2.83 -0.16 -5.75
C ALA A 53 -3.24 -0.41 -7.21
N ILE A 54 -3.62 0.63 -7.93
CA ILE A 54 -3.96 0.53 -9.36
C ILE A 54 -2.73 0.10 -10.17
N ALA A 55 -1.58 0.70 -9.93
CA ALA A 55 -0.35 0.33 -10.61
C ALA A 55 0.04 -1.13 -10.37
N LEU A 56 -0.16 -1.65 -9.16
CA LEU A 56 0.11 -3.04 -8.82
C LEU A 56 -0.68 -4.03 -9.67
N THR A 57 -1.86 -3.68 -10.14
CA THR A 57 -2.66 -4.57 -11.02
C THR A 57 -1.96 -4.86 -12.34
N ILE A 58 -1.05 -4.01 -12.75
CA ILE A 58 -0.28 -4.15 -14.00
C ILE A 58 1.14 -4.64 -13.74
N VAL A 59 1.82 -4.06 -12.75
CA VAL A 59 3.25 -4.35 -12.50
C VAL A 59 3.49 -5.53 -11.58
N GLU A 60 2.47 -5.97 -10.87
CA GLU A 60 2.51 -7.17 -10.00
C GLU A 60 1.21 -7.98 -10.14
N PRO A 61 0.92 -8.50 -11.34
CA PRO A 61 -0.37 -9.14 -11.61
C PRO A 61 -0.55 -10.49 -10.93
N THR A 62 0.50 -11.09 -10.39
CA THR A 62 0.45 -12.39 -9.71
C THR A 62 -0.42 -12.38 -8.46
N SER A 63 -0.53 -11.23 -7.80
CA SER A 63 -1.25 -11.09 -6.52
C SER A 63 -2.27 -9.96 -6.53
N ASN A 64 -2.43 -9.27 -7.66
CA ASN A 64 -3.29 -8.11 -7.77
C ASN A 64 -4.05 -8.13 -9.10
N GLY A 65 -5.27 -7.60 -9.10
CA GLY A 65 -6.07 -7.48 -10.31
C GLY A 65 -7.24 -6.52 -10.11
N LEU A 66 -7.80 -6.07 -11.24
CA LEU A 66 -9.06 -5.33 -11.22
C LEU A 66 -10.15 -6.24 -10.66
N GLY A 67 -10.92 -5.79 -9.70
CA GLY A 67 -11.93 -6.61 -9.05
C GLY A 67 -11.41 -7.56 -7.98
N SER A 68 -10.13 -7.49 -7.63
CA SER A 68 -9.58 -8.19 -6.46
C SER A 68 -10.14 -7.62 -5.17
N ASP A 69 -10.02 -8.39 -4.10
CA ASP A 69 -10.34 -7.94 -2.75
C ASP A 69 -9.52 -6.71 -2.38
N ALA A 70 -10.11 -5.83 -1.58
CA ALA A 70 -9.43 -4.66 -1.06
C ALA A 70 -9.81 -4.42 0.40
N PHE A 71 -8.82 -4.01 1.18
CA PHE A 71 -9.01 -3.62 2.58
C PHE A 71 -8.26 -2.32 2.81
N ALA A 72 -8.81 -1.44 3.60
CA ALA A 72 -8.16 -0.17 3.92
C ALA A 72 -8.37 0.22 5.37
N LEU A 73 -7.32 0.79 5.96
CA LEU A 73 -7.38 1.51 7.21
C LEU A 73 -6.87 2.92 6.97
N ILE A 74 -7.71 3.91 7.24
CA ILE A 74 -7.43 5.31 6.94
C ILE A 74 -7.55 6.12 8.22
N TRP A 75 -6.48 6.83 8.58
CA TRP A 75 -6.49 7.83 9.63
C TRP A 75 -6.65 9.22 9.01
N ASP A 76 -7.73 9.91 9.35
CA ASP A 76 -8.04 11.22 8.77
C ASP A 76 -7.54 12.41 9.63
N GLY A 77 -6.81 12.11 10.70
CA GLY A 77 -6.35 13.07 11.68
C GLY A 77 -7.24 13.15 12.93
N LYS A 78 -8.42 12.54 12.92
CA LYS A 78 -9.38 12.52 14.02
C LYS A 78 -9.84 11.12 14.37
N GLU A 79 -10.15 10.30 13.36
CA GLU A 79 -10.66 8.96 13.58
C GLU A 79 -10.05 7.97 12.59
N LEU A 80 -10.06 6.71 12.95
CA LEU A 80 -9.63 5.60 12.12
C LEU A 80 -10.86 5.03 11.38
N VAL A 81 -10.79 5.03 10.06
CA VAL A 81 -11.84 4.49 9.19
C VAL A 81 -11.36 3.17 8.57
N GLY A 82 -12.14 2.13 8.73
CA GLY A 82 -11.89 0.83 8.11
C GLY A 82 -12.82 0.58 6.92
N LEU A 83 -12.27 0.00 5.86
CA LEU A 83 -13.03 -0.45 4.70
C LEU A 83 -12.73 -1.93 4.46
N ASN A 84 -13.80 -2.73 4.37
CA ASN A 84 -13.71 -4.12 3.94
C ASN A 84 -14.43 -4.29 2.61
N ALA A 85 -13.67 -4.50 1.57
CA ALA A 85 -14.16 -4.74 0.21
C ALA A 85 -13.68 -6.11 -0.30
N SER A 86 -13.87 -7.15 0.50
CA SER A 86 -13.53 -8.52 0.11
C SER A 86 -14.43 -9.07 -1.00
N GLY A 87 -15.59 -8.44 -1.19
CA GLY A 87 -16.54 -8.87 -2.21
C GLY A 87 -17.37 -10.09 -1.79
N ARG A 88 -18.19 -10.56 -2.72
CA ARG A 88 -19.05 -11.72 -2.54
C ARG A 88 -18.61 -12.87 -3.44
N SER A 89 -18.87 -14.08 -3.01
CA SER A 89 -18.71 -15.23 -3.89
C SER A 89 -19.74 -15.20 -5.01
N PRO A 90 -19.44 -15.81 -6.19
CA PRO A 90 -20.43 -15.90 -7.26
C PRO A 90 -21.72 -16.57 -6.79
N ALA A 91 -22.87 -16.05 -7.26
CA ALA A 91 -24.18 -16.60 -6.87
C ALA A 91 -24.37 -18.06 -7.29
N ALA A 92 -23.69 -18.48 -8.36
CA ALA A 92 -23.75 -19.86 -8.84
C ALA A 92 -22.86 -20.84 -8.07
N TRP A 93 -22.05 -20.35 -7.14
CA TRP A 93 -21.18 -21.21 -6.33
C TRP A 93 -21.97 -21.83 -5.20
N THR A 94 -22.23 -23.14 -5.32
CA THR A 94 -22.88 -23.96 -4.32
C THR A 94 -21.91 -25.01 -3.78
N HIS A 95 -22.06 -25.38 -2.52
CA HIS A 95 -21.30 -26.45 -1.88
C HIS A 95 -21.89 -27.83 -2.20
#